data_0f2c96b367b94084cbc8e44f77cb8f3b
#
_entry.id   0f2c96b367b94084cbc8e44f77cb8f3b
#
_cell.length_a   1.000
_cell.length_b   1.000
_cell.length_c   1.000
_cell.angle_alpha   90.00
_cell.angle_beta   90.00
_cell.angle_gamma   90.00
#
_symmetry.space_group_name_H-M   'P 1'
#
loop_
_entity.id
_entity.type
_entity.pdbx_description
1 polymer ?
#
loop_
_entity_poly.entity_id
_entity_poly.type
_entity_poly.pdbx_seq_one_letter_code
_entity_poly.pdbx_strand_id
1 'polypeptide(L)'
;MRRGTLTTTVATACTALIMTVAALLAGAPSASAGPDPHSSARSSARPAARPAAATQQTFLTFYGWWDNTPPGGAISYPTLHSTAGGTGTYADPITFASSKAEIAPGTRIWVPRVRKYFVMEDGCDECSADWSGKGPNGGPKLAHFDLWLGGKGGSPMKAIECENALTNYTADNTPSMEPVVIDPPAGEPYDSTPIFNTATGGCYGGATPTITVGPYKNASTATCIDDPHNSASSGVRLAMAACSGAAEQRFSFDGTFLQRNGLCADMSGSNLLLKPCTGGPTQQWSANPSGTISDIQTGKKCFRASGGTLTAGSCSGTPARWTVPTGKSAA
;
A
#
# COMPACT_ATOMS: atom_id res chain seq x y z
N MET A 1 -6.01 15.50 -47.12
CA MET A 1 -5.14 16.59 -47.66
C MET A 1 -3.94 16.75 -46.74
N ARG A 2 -2.72 16.57 -47.36
CA ARG A 2 -1.37 17.05 -46.95
C ARG A 2 -0.93 16.96 -45.48
N ARG A 3 -0.11 16.03 -45.14
CA ARG A 3 1.34 15.81 -44.98
C ARG A 3 2.14 17.09 -44.55
N GLY A 4 2.91 16.95 -43.47
CA GLY A 4 4.02 17.80 -43.07
C GLY A 4 4.88 17.12 -42.01
N THR A 5 5.90 16.39 -42.50
CA THR A 5 7.02 15.82 -41.72
C THR A 5 8.07 16.94 -41.54
N LEU A 6 8.62 17.08 -40.33
CA LEU A 6 9.89 17.77 -40.12
C LEU A 6 10.80 16.90 -39.26
N THR A 7 11.82 16.38 -39.94
CA THR A 7 12.99 15.73 -39.35
C THR A 7 14.05 16.79 -39.08
N THR A 8 14.59 16.88 -37.88
CA THR A 8 15.79 17.65 -37.60
C THR A 8 16.85 16.76 -36.98
N THR A 9 17.86 16.47 -37.74
CA THR A 9 19.07 15.75 -37.36
C THR A 9 20.06 16.75 -36.78
N VAL A 10 20.59 16.54 -35.60
CA VAL A 10 21.74 17.26 -35.05
C VAL A 10 22.87 16.26 -34.84
N ALA A 11 23.92 16.43 -35.62
CA ALA A 11 25.18 15.72 -35.46
C ALA A 11 26.09 16.53 -34.52
N THR A 12 26.65 15.86 -33.52
CA THR A 12 27.67 16.44 -32.64
C THR A 12 28.95 15.62 -32.76
N ALA A 13 30.00 16.30 -33.18
CA ALA A 13 31.33 15.76 -33.41
C ALA A 13 32.10 15.54 -32.11
N CYS A 14 32.75 14.37 -31.98
CA CYS A 14 33.76 14.07 -30.99
C CYS A 14 35.09 14.68 -31.35
N THR A 15 35.70 15.48 -30.49
CA THR A 15 37.10 15.87 -30.51
C THR A 15 37.84 15.18 -29.34
N ALA A 16 38.74 14.28 -29.70
CA ALA A 16 39.68 13.65 -28.76
C ALA A 16 40.91 14.52 -28.61
N LEU A 17 41.30 14.83 -27.38
CA LEU A 17 42.52 15.52 -27.06
C LEU A 17 43.48 14.54 -26.35
N ILE A 18 44.56 14.17 -27.04
CA ILE A 18 45.66 13.36 -26.54
C ILE A 18 46.69 14.26 -25.92
N MET A 19 46.98 14.14 -24.63
CA MET A 19 48.15 14.78 -24.01
C MET A 19 49.17 13.71 -23.61
N THR A 20 50.34 13.83 -24.24
CA THR A 20 51.56 13.10 -23.95
C THR A 20 52.26 13.68 -22.73
N VAL A 21 52.63 12.83 -21.77
CA VAL A 21 53.49 13.20 -20.62
C VAL A 21 54.91 12.67 -20.83
N ALA A 22 55.86 13.57 -20.85
CA ALA A 22 57.30 13.27 -20.90
C ALA A 22 57.85 13.04 -19.50
N ALA A 23 58.59 11.97 -19.33
CA ALA A 23 59.31 11.64 -18.10
C ALA A 23 60.68 12.35 -18.07
N LEU A 24 60.98 13.01 -16.96
CA LEU A 24 62.32 13.50 -16.64
C LEU A 24 62.78 12.82 -15.34
N LEU A 25 63.82 12.02 -15.49
CA LEU A 25 64.63 11.47 -14.41
C LEU A 25 65.68 12.54 -13.96
N ALA A 26 65.70 12.84 -12.68
CA ALA A 26 66.86 13.52 -12.06
C ALA A 26 67.06 13.01 -10.64
N GLY A 27 68.34 12.76 -10.35
CA GLY A 27 68.86 11.96 -9.27
C GLY A 27 68.76 12.57 -7.87
N ALA A 28 68.98 11.66 -6.90
CA ALA A 28 69.03 11.90 -5.47
C ALA A 28 70.37 12.54 -5.01
N PRO A 29 70.37 13.25 -3.91
CA PRO A 29 71.40 13.06 -2.91
C PRO A 29 70.85 12.61 -1.54
N SER A 30 71.61 11.69 -0.93
CA SER A 30 71.41 11.21 0.43
C SER A 30 71.70 12.32 1.44
N ALA A 31 70.84 12.53 2.39
CA ALA A 31 71.07 13.33 3.56
C ALA A 31 70.62 12.62 4.84
N SER A 32 71.48 12.69 5.82
CA SER A 32 71.51 12.01 7.10
C SER A 32 70.24 12.18 7.96
N ALA A 33 69.99 11.12 8.74
CA ALA A 33 68.98 11.08 9.79
C ALA A 33 69.37 12.00 10.99
N GLY A 34 68.41 12.90 11.32
CA GLY A 34 68.35 13.54 12.65
C GLY A 34 67.02 13.06 13.32
N PRO A 35 67.00 12.95 14.65
CA PRO A 35 65.80 12.49 15.35
C PRO A 35 64.76 13.61 15.42
N ASP A 36 63.63 13.42 14.77
CA ASP A 36 62.44 14.29 14.88
C ASP A 36 61.68 14.04 16.19
N PRO A 37 61.49 15.05 17.04
CA PRO A 37 60.68 14.97 18.25
C PRO A 37 59.27 15.54 18.03
N HIS A 38 58.53 15.06 17.09
CA HIS A 38 57.08 15.33 17.00
C HIS A 38 56.33 14.12 16.42
N SER A 39 56.22 13.07 17.24
CA SER A 39 55.20 12.04 17.04
C SER A 39 53.85 12.66 17.36
N SER A 40 53.22 13.32 16.36
CA SER A 40 51.81 13.67 16.44
C SER A 40 51.01 12.38 16.37
N ALA A 41 50.56 11.90 17.51
CA ALA A 41 49.61 10.83 17.62
C ALA A 41 48.37 11.22 16.77
N ARG A 42 48.25 10.64 15.58
CA ARG A 42 46.99 10.67 14.86
C ARG A 42 45.96 9.97 15.74
N SER A 43 45.13 10.77 16.42
CA SER A 43 43.91 10.30 17.03
C SER A 43 43.08 9.69 15.91
N SER A 44 43.09 8.38 15.81
CA SER A 44 42.11 7.65 15.01
C SER A 44 40.77 7.90 15.69
N ALA A 45 40.04 8.89 15.19
CA ALA A 45 38.65 9.08 15.60
C ALA A 45 37.94 7.75 15.40
N ARG A 46 37.62 7.11 16.52
CA ARG A 46 36.74 5.91 16.53
C ARG A 46 35.46 6.29 15.80
N PRO A 47 35.02 5.54 14.81
CA PRO A 47 33.73 5.80 14.18
C PRO A 47 32.67 5.95 15.27
N ALA A 48 31.85 6.99 15.20
CA ALA A 48 30.75 7.17 16.14
C ALA A 48 29.95 5.87 16.19
N ALA A 49 29.74 5.35 17.38
CA ALA A 49 28.96 4.13 17.56
C ALA A 49 27.59 4.38 16.94
N ARG A 50 27.21 3.52 16.00
CA ARG A 50 25.87 3.53 15.39
C ARG A 50 24.86 3.45 16.55
N PRO A 51 23.75 4.21 16.51
CA PRO A 51 22.69 4.06 17.50
C PRO A 51 22.29 2.59 17.64
N ALA A 52 22.07 2.14 18.86
CA ALA A 52 21.54 0.79 19.08
C ALA A 52 20.17 0.66 18.43
N ALA A 53 19.90 -0.50 17.83
CA ALA A 53 18.58 -0.81 17.28
C ALA A 53 17.50 -0.59 18.36
N ALA A 54 16.45 0.15 18.02
CA ALA A 54 15.35 0.45 18.92
C ALA A 54 14.08 -0.23 18.42
N THR A 55 13.29 -0.82 19.32
CA THR A 55 11.97 -1.34 18.99
C THR A 55 10.94 -0.24 19.19
N GLN A 56 10.12 0.01 18.15
CA GLN A 56 9.03 0.97 18.16
C GLN A 56 7.70 0.22 17.94
N GLN A 57 6.67 0.59 18.69
CA GLN A 57 5.31 0.14 18.41
C GLN A 57 4.74 1.00 17.29
N THR A 58 4.29 0.38 16.22
CA THR A 58 3.93 1.06 14.97
C THR A 58 2.65 0.45 14.40
N PHE A 59 1.75 1.28 13.94
CA PHE A 59 0.64 0.83 13.10
C PHE A 59 1.19 0.48 11.72
N LEU A 60 0.93 -0.72 11.24
CA LEU A 60 1.39 -1.19 9.93
C LEU A 60 0.21 -1.32 8.98
N THR A 61 0.27 -0.57 7.88
CA THR A 61 -0.56 -0.76 6.71
C THR A 61 0.28 -1.30 5.56
N PHE A 62 -0.37 -1.67 4.48
CA PHE A 62 0.29 -2.17 3.28
C PHE A 62 -0.32 -1.55 2.04
N TYR A 63 0.53 -1.19 1.10
CA TYR A 63 0.15 -0.66 -0.20
C TYR A 63 0.91 -1.37 -1.32
N GLY A 64 0.44 -1.19 -2.56
CA GLY A 64 1.06 -1.85 -3.70
C GLY A 64 0.87 -1.14 -5.02
N TRP A 65 1.24 -1.84 -6.09
CA TRP A 65 1.16 -1.32 -7.46
C TRP A 65 -0.25 -0.83 -7.83
N TRP A 66 -1.28 -1.54 -7.36
CA TRP A 66 -2.67 -1.31 -7.75
C TRP A 66 -3.41 -0.30 -6.88
N ASP A 67 -2.89 0.02 -5.70
CA ASP A 67 -3.44 1.04 -4.81
C ASP A 67 -3.11 2.46 -5.28
N ASN A 68 -2.03 2.64 -6.01
CA ASN A 68 -1.66 3.94 -6.59
C ASN A 68 -2.60 4.37 -7.73
N THR A 69 -2.79 5.69 -7.87
CA THR A 69 -3.58 6.29 -8.96
C THR A 69 -2.73 7.29 -9.75
N PRO A 70 -2.35 6.97 -11.01
CA PRO A 70 -2.55 5.69 -11.71
C PRO A 70 -1.72 4.56 -11.09
N PRO A 71 -2.07 3.27 -11.34
CA PRO A 71 -1.29 2.15 -10.85
C PRO A 71 0.19 2.27 -11.19
N GLY A 72 1.07 2.09 -10.20
CA GLY A 72 2.49 2.33 -10.40
C GLY A 72 3.33 2.13 -9.14
N GLY A 73 4.64 2.29 -9.29
CA GLY A 73 5.61 2.21 -8.19
C GLY A 73 6.43 3.49 -8.04
N ALA A 74 5.89 4.67 -8.37
CA ALA A 74 6.58 5.94 -8.14
C ALA A 74 6.77 6.17 -6.64
N ILE A 75 7.91 6.71 -6.22
CA ILE A 75 8.25 7.00 -4.82
C ILE A 75 8.70 8.45 -4.65
N SER A 76 8.44 9.00 -3.47
CA SER A 76 8.65 10.43 -3.17
C SER A 76 10.10 10.76 -2.81
N TYR A 77 10.84 9.79 -2.23
CA TYR A 77 12.18 10.00 -1.65
C TYR A 77 13.16 8.91 -2.07
N PRO A 78 13.48 8.75 -3.36
CA PRO A 78 14.37 7.69 -3.84
C PRO A 78 15.76 7.79 -3.16
N THR A 79 16.18 6.70 -2.50
CA THR A 79 17.49 6.56 -1.84
C THR A 79 18.27 5.35 -2.35
N LEU A 80 17.71 4.16 -2.26
CA LEU A 80 18.26 2.91 -2.81
C LEU A 80 17.60 2.56 -4.15
N HIS A 81 16.30 2.79 -4.26
CA HIS A 81 15.52 2.45 -5.43
C HIS A 81 15.05 3.72 -6.15
N SER A 82 14.85 3.61 -7.47
CA SER A 82 14.21 4.66 -8.28
C SER A 82 12.67 4.53 -8.32
N THR A 83 12.17 3.35 -7.95
CA THR A 83 10.74 3.02 -7.83
C THR A 83 10.57 2.07 -6.66
N ALA A 84 9.39 1.99 -6.08
CA ALA A 84 9.08 1.06 -5.00
C ALA A 84 9.46 -0.38 -5.38
N GLY A 85 10.16 -1.09 -4.50
CA GLY A 85 10.69 -2.41 -4.77
C GLY A 85 11.53 -2.96 -3.62
N GLY A 86 12.46 -3.85 -3.95
CA GLY A 86 13.33 -4.56 -3.01
C GLY A 86 12.89 -5.99 -2.73
N THR A 87 13.82 -6.81 -2.23
CA THR A 87 13.60 -8.24 -1.91
C THR A 87 13.34 -8.49 -0.43
N GLY A 88 13.58 -7.50 0.42
CA GLY A 88 13.41 -7.59 1.87
C GLY A 88 14.63 -8.13 2.60
N THR A 89 15.77 -8.28 1.93
CA THR A 89 17.07 -8.55 2.57
C THR A 89 17.65 -7.26 3.17
N TYR A 90 18.66 -7.37 4.03
CA TYR A 90 19.35 -6.17 4.54
C TYR A 90 20.04 -5.37 3.43
N ALA A 91 20.57 -6.04 2.41
CA ALA A 91 21.25 -5.40 1.29
C ALA A 91 20.27 -4.75 0.30
N ASP A 92 19.10 -5.33 0.15
CA ASP A 92 18.03 -4.90 -0.77
C ASP A 92 16.68 -4.88 -0.01
N PRO A 93 16.49 -3.92 0.94
CA PRO A 93 15.27 -3.82 1.73
C PRO A 93 14.11 -3.35 0.85
N ILE A 94 12.89 -3.76 1.20
CA ILE A 94 11.69 -3.30 0.48
C ILE A 94 11.40 -1.84 0.81
N THR A 95 10.90 -1.08 -0.14
CA THR A 95 10.40 0.28 0.09
C THR A 95 9.29 0.30 1.13
N PHE A 96 9.25 1.34 1.99
CA PHE A 96 8.07 1.69 2.76
C PHE A 96 7.83 3.19 2.74
N ALA A 97 6.58 3.57 2.93
CA ALA A 97 6.12 4.94 3.00
C ALA A 97 5.84 5.34 4.46
N SER A 98 6.09 6.60 4.80
CA SER A 98 5.73 7.20 6.09
C SER A 98 5.79 8.73 6.04
N SER A 99 5.56 9.36 7.17
CA SER A 99 5.82 10.79 7.36
C SER A 99 7.32 11.03 7.57
N LYS A 100 7.93 11.88 6.75
CA LYS A 100 9.32 12.33 7.00
C LYS A 100 9.49 13.14 8.29
N ALA A 101 8.41 13.58 8.92
CA ALA A 101 8.44 14.20 10.24
C ALA A 101 8.53 13.14 11.37
N GLU A 102 8.20 11.89 11.07
CA GLU A 102 8.33 10.73 11.95
C GLU A 102 9.68 10.05 11.77
N ILE A 103 10.00 9.67 10.54
CA ILE A 103 11.21 8.91 10.22
C ILE A 103 11.87 9.45 8.95
N ALA A 104 13.20 9.54 8.97
CA ALA A 104 13.94 10.12 7.86
C ALA A 104 14.01 9.16 6.65
N PRO A 105 13.94 9.69 5.39
CA PRO A 105 14.24 8.91 4.21
C PRO A 105 15.61 8.21 4.29
N GLY A 106 15.67 6.96 3.82
CA GLY A 106 16.85 6.10 3.90
C GLY A 106 16.99 5.32 5.20
N THR A 107 16.16 5.57 6.22
CA THR A 107 16.13 4.75 7.45
C THR A 107 15.69 3.34 7.13
N ARG A 108 16.46 2.35 7.62
CA ARG A 108 16.08 0.94 7.53
C ARG A 108 15.29 0.51 8.75
N ILE A 109 14.33 -0.37 8.52
CA ILE A 109 13.59 -1.04 9.57
C ILE A 109 13.56 -2.55 9.30
N TRP A 110 13.31 -3.34 10.35
CA TRP A 110 13.00 -4.76 10.22
C TRP A 110 11.65 -5.04 10.88
N VAL A 111 10.79 -5.77 10.15
CA VAL A 111 9.42 -6.08 10.59
C VAL A 111 9.33 -7.56 10.94
N PRO A 112 9.18 -7.90 12.23
CA PRO A 112 9.16 -9.29 12.72
C PRO A 112 8.10 -10.16 12.07
N ARG A 113 6.88 -9.63 11.89
CA ARG A 113 5.75 -10.39 11.37
C ARG A 113 5.99 -10.95 9.97
N VAL A 114 6.62 -10.17 9.09
CA VAL A 114 6.93 -10.59 7.72
C VAL A 114 8.41 -10.98 7.54
N ARG A 115 9.22 -10.87 8.62
CA ARG A 115 10.64 -11.23 8.65
C ARG A 115 11.43 -10.66 7.49
N LYS A 116 11.24 -9.35 7.25
CA LYS A 116 11.85 -8.60 6.13
C LYS A 116 12.36 -7.25 6.57
N TYR A 117 13.39 -6.79 5.86
CA TYR A 117 13.89 -5.43 5.96
C TYR A 117 13.16 -4.51 4.99
N PHE A 118 12.97 -3.27 5.43
CA PHE A 118 12.39 -2.20 4.62
C PHE A 118 13.26 -0.95 4.72
N VAL A 119 13.11 -0.03 3.77
CA VAL A 119 13.76 1.27 3.73
C VAL A 119 12.73 2.36 3.45
N MET A 120 12.80 3.47 4.19
CA MET A 120 11.92 4.62 4.00
C MET A 120 12.31 5.34 2.71
N GLU A 121 11.46 5.28 1.70
CA GLU A 121 11.69 5.89 0.38
C GLU A 121 10.45 6.56 -0.19
N ASP A 122 9.30 6.49 0.52
CA ASP A 122 8.07 7.05 0.01
C ASP A 122 7.31 7.86 1.06
N GLY A 123 6.42 8.74 0.58
CA GLY A 123 5.53 9.55 1.39
C GLY A 123 4.17 8.88 1.58
N CYS A 124 3.62 9.02 2.79
CA CYS A 124 2.29 8.55 3.13
C CYS A 124 1.51 9.73 3.73
N ASP A 125 0.48 10.19 3.03
CA ASP A 125 -0.34 11.32 3.48
C ASP A 125 -1.14 10.98 4.73
N GLU A 126 -1.69 9.76 4.80
CA GLU A 126 -2.41 9.27 5.97
C GLU A 126 -1.48 9.13 7.18
N CYS A 127 -0.28 8.57 6.99
CA CYS A 127 0.74 8.49 8.04
C CYS A 127 1.12 9.89 8.55
N SER A 128 1.23 10.86 7.65
CA SER A 128 1.52 12.26 8.01
C SER A 128 0.38 12.92 8.78
N ALA A 129 -0.86 12.59 8.43
CA ALA A 129 -2.04 13.04 9.14
C ALA A 129 -2.13 12.42 10.54
N ASP A 130 -1.89 11.12 10.68
CA ASP A 130 -1.86 10.40 11.96
C ASP A 130 -0.74 10.93 12.86
N TRP A 131 0.46 11.13 12.32
CA TRP A 131 1.57 11.72 13.07
C TRP A 131 1.26 13.12 13.59
N SER A 132 0.53 13.93 12.80
CA SER A 132 0.11 15.27 13.22
C SER A 132 -1.13 15.31 14.10
N GLY A 133 -1.82 14.17 14.30
CA GLY A 133 -3.08 14.06 15.05
C GLY A 133 -4.31 14.52 14.29
N LYS A 134 -4.23 14.56 12.95
CA LYS A 134 -5.34 14.95 12.05
C LYS A 134 -5.86 13.77 11.22
N GLY A 135 -5.25 12.60 11.37
CA GLY A 135 -5.58 11.39 10.63
C GLY A 135 -6.77 10.63 11.22
N PRO A 136 -7.27 9.66 10.46
CA PRO A 136 -8.43 8.87 10.85
C PRO A 136 -8.11 7.83 11.94
N ASN A 137 -6.84 7.43 12.07
CA ASN A 137 -6.43 6.34 12.95
C ASN A 137 -6.04 6.79 14.37
N GLY A 138 -5.98 8.09 14.60
CA GLY A 138 -5.64 8.64 15.91
C GLY A 138 -4.45 9.60 15.88
N GLY A 139 -3.70 9.65 16.97
CA GLY A 139 -2.61 10.61 17.14
C GLY A 139 -2.95 11.68 18.18
N PRO A 140 -2.12 12.71 18.38
CA PRO A 140 -0.87 12.97 17.65
C PRO A 140 0.25 11.98 18.01
N LYS A 141 1.23 11.88 17.11
CA LYS A 141 2.38 10.98 17.22
C LYS A 141 2.04 9.48 17.16
N LEU A 142 0.95 9.13 16.46
CA LEU A 142 0.71 7.75 16.08
C LEU A 142 1.77 7.35 15.05
N ALA A 143 2.62 6.41 15.42
CA ALA A 143 3.61 5.85 14.50
C ALA A 143 2.89 5.00 13.45
N HIS A 144 3.07 5.33 12.16
CA HIS A 144 2.37 4.68 11.06
C HIS A 144 3.29 4.49 9.86
N PHE A 145 3.55 3.24 9.51
CA PHE A 145 4.36 2.84 8.35
C PHE A 145 3.51 2.06 7.36
N ASP A 146 3.58 2.45 6.11
CA ASP A 146 2.86 1.81 5.01
C ASP A 146 3.85 1.03 4.15
N LEU A 147 3.72 -0.30 4.12
CA LEU A 147 4.72 -1.23 3.62
C LEU A 147 4.39 -1.67 2.19
N TRP A 148 5.35 -1.53 1.27
CA TRP A 148 5.18 -1.97 -0.11
C TRP A 148 5.12 -3.49 -0.23
N LEU A 149 4.04 -4.02 -0.81
CA LEU A 149 3.88 -5.46 -1.06
C LEU A 149 4.12 -5.90 -2.51
N GLY A 150 4.30 -4.96 -3.44
CA GLY A 150 4.50 -5.28 -4.86
C GLY A 150 3.20 -5.24 -5.67
N GLY A 151 2.89 -6.33 -6.38
CA GLY A 151 1.61 -6.50 -7.07
C GLY A 151 1.62 -6.27 -8.57
N LYS A 152 2.70 -5.70 -9.16
CA LYS A 152 2.80 -5.49 -10.61
C LYS A 152 2.64 -6.81 -11.37
N GLY A 153 1.70 -6.84 -12.32
CA GLY A 153 1.43 -8.03 -13.15
C GLY A 153 0.57 -9.09 -12.48
N GLY A 154 0.23 -8.95 -11.20
CA GLY A 154 -0.73 -9.80 -10.50
C GLY A 154 -2.17 -9.32 -10.63
N SER A 155 -3.09 -10.05 -9.99
CA SER A 155 -4.49 -9.65 -9.88
C SER A 155 -4.64 -8.40 -9.01
N PRO A 156 -5.25 -7.30 -9.50
CA PRO A 156 -5.53 -6.12 -8.70
C PRO A 156 -6.34 -6.44 -7.44
N MET A 157 -7.40 -7.24 -7.59
CA MET A 157 -8.28 -7.67 -6.50
C MET A 157 -7.50 -8.37 -5.40
N LYS A 158 -6.68 -9.37 -5.76
CA LYS A 158 -5.89 -10.14 -4.80
C LYS A 158 -4.81 -9.30 -4.10
N ALA A 159 -4.25 -8.31 -4.78
CA ALA A 159 -3.30 -7.39 -4.18
C ALA A 159 -3.98 -6.54 -3.10
N ILE A 160 -5.10 -5.89 -3.41
CA ILE A 160 -5.88 -5.09 -2.45
C ILE A 160 -6.44 -5.93 -1.30
N GLU A 161 -6.92 -7.16 -1.57
CA GLU A 161 -7.31 -8.11 -0.51
C GLU A 161 -6.13 -8.40 0.43
N CYS A 162 -4.91 -8.53 -0.11
CA CYS A 162 -3.71 -8.77 0.69
C CYS A 162 -3.33 -7.54 1.53
N GLU A 163 -3.38 -6.34 0.98
CA GLU A 163 -3.16 -5.09 1.72
C GLU A 163 -4.09 -5.01 2.93
N ASN A 164 -5.39 -5.22 2.72
CA ASN A 164 -6.38 -5.22 3.79
C ASN A 164 -6.19 -6.37 4.80
N ALA A 165 -5.83 -7.57 4.34
CA ALA A 165 -5.59 -8.72 5.20
C ALA A 165 -4.33 -8.56 6.08
N LEU A 166 -3.39 -7.73 5.66
CA LEU A 166 -2.16 -7.42 6.39
C LEU A 166 -2.30 -6.23 7.33
N THR A 167 -3.29 -5.36 7.11
CA THR A 167 -3.60 -4.22 7.96
C THR A 167 -4.46 -4.66 9.14
N ASN A 168 -3.95 -4.56 10.36
CA ASN A 168 -4.59 -5.09 11.54
C ASN A 168 -5.24 -3.99 12.39
N TYR A 169 -6.50 -4.23 12.76
CA TYR A 169 -7.23 -3.43 13.75
C TYR A 169 -7.63 -4.29 14.94
N THR A 170 -7.78 -3.67 16.11
CA THR A 170 -8.34 -4.30 17.30
C THR A 170 -9.85 -4.55 17.14
N ALA A 171 -10.44 -5.28 18.06
CA ALA A 171 -11.90 -5.50 18.08
C ALA A 171 -12.72 -4.19 18.14
N ASP A 172 -12.14 -3.11 18.69
CA ASP A 172 -12.76 -1.79 18.79
C ASP A 172 -12.49 -0.91 17.56
N ASN A 173 -11.93 -1.50 16.51
CA ASN A 173 -11.58 -0.83 15.27
C ASN A 173 -10.57 0.32 15.47
N THR A 174 -9.64 0.13 16.40
CA THR A 174 -8.46 1.00 16.56
C THR A 174 -7.23 0.31 15.95
N PRO A 175 -6.20 1.07 15.51
CA PRO A 175 -4.96 0.52 14.98
C PRO A 175 -4.33 -0.52 15.92
N SER A 176 -4.00 -1.70 15.41
CA SER A 176 -3.25 -2.70 16.15
C SER A 176 -1.76 -2.40 16.00
N MET A 177 -1.13 -1.99 17.12
CA MET A 177 0.27 -1.62 17.13
C MET A 177 1.18 -2.86 17.14
N GLU A 178 2.18 -2.88 16.28
CA GLU A 178 3.13 -3.97 16.12
C GLU A 178 4.57 -3.52 16.36
N PRO A 179 5.44 -4.40 16.88
CA PRO A 179 6.85 -4.07 17.08
C PRO A 179 7.58 -3.99 15.73
N VAL A 180 8.33 -2.91 15.54
CA VAL A 180 9.24 -2.68 14.41
C VAL A 180 10.60 -2.34 14.96
N VAL A 181 11.67 -2.92 14.42
CA VAL A 181 13.05 -2.60 14.81
C VAL A 181 13.57 -1.50 13.88
N ILE A 182 13.88 -0.34 14.46
CA ILE A 182 14.47 0.79 13.75
C ILE A 182 15.99 0.64 13.72
N ASP A 183 16.62 0.94 12.60
CA ASP A 183 18.07 0.76 12.37
C ASP A 183 18.58 -0.64 12.75
N PRO A 184 17.93 -1.71 12.27
CA PRO A 184 18.29 -3.07 12.63
C PRO A 184 19.70 -3.42 12.20
N PRO A 185 20.40 -4.34 12.89
CA PRO A 185 21.62 -4.94 12.38
C PRO A 185 21.34 -5.82 11.17
N ALA A 186 22.37 -6.05 10.34
CA ALA A 186 22.30 -7.14 9.37
C ALA A 186 22.29 -8.49 10.12
N GLY A 187 21.38 -9.40 9.74
CA GLY A 187 21.33 -10.73 10.35
C GLY A 187 20.04 -11.04 11.12
N GLU A 188 19.09 -10.12 11.13
CA GLU A 188 17.74 -10.46 11.59
C GLU A 188 17.15 -11.59 10.72
N PRO A 189 16.28 -12.45 11.29
CA PRO A 189 15.66 -13.54 10.56
C PRO A 189 14.98 -13.06 9.26
N TYR A 190 15.29 -13.72 8.16
CA TYR A 190 14.77 -13.39 6.84
C TYR A 190 13.92 -14.52 6.27
N ASP A 191 12.80 -14.17 5.65
CA ASP A 191 11.94 -15.07 4.90
C ASP A 191 11.85 -14.61 3.44
N SER A 192 12.18 -15.49 2.50
CA SER A 192 12.18 -15.19 1.06
C SER A 192 10.79 -15.20 0.42
N THR A 193 9.77 -15.70 1.11
CA THR A 193 8.39 -15.71 0.59
C THR A 193 7.95 -14.28 0.28
N PRO A 194 7.50 -13.97 -0.94
CA PRO A 194 7.02 -12.62 -1.26
C PRO A 194 5.79 -12.29 -0.42
N ILE A 195 5.66 -11.04 0.02
CA ILE A 195 4.48 -10.59 0.79
C ILE A 195 3.21 -10.85 -0.01
N PHE A 196 3.21 -10.47 -1.29
CA PHE A 196 2.17 -10.83 -2.25
C PHE A 196 2.76 -11.62 -3.41
N ASN A 197 2.25 -12.82 -3.65
CA ASN A 197 2.65 -13.65 -4.78
C ASN A 197 1.78 -13.36 -5.99
N THR A 198 2.31 -12.64 -6.98
CA THR A 198 1.59 -12.21 -8.19
C THR A 198 1.09 -13.36 -9.06
N ALA A 199 1.76 -14.53 -9.03
CA ALA A 199 1.37 -15.68 -9.81
C ALA A 199 0.19 -16.46 -9.21
N THR A 200 0.11 -16.53 -7.87
CA THR A 200 -0.92 -17.31 -7.16
C THR A 200 -1.98 -16.45 -6.49
N GLY A 201 -1.70 -15.16 -6.26
CA GLY A 201 -2.50 -14.27 -5.42
C GLY A 201 -2.32 -14.55 -3.91
N GLY A 202 -1.32 -15.37 -3.55
CA GLY A 202 -1.04 -15.69 -2.14
C GLY A 202 -0.52 -14.49 -1.35
N CYS A 203 -0.99 -14.35 -0.11
CA CYS A 203 -0.67 -13.26 0.80
C CYS A 203 0.08 -13.81 2.02
N TYR A 204 1.34 -13.39 2.20
CA TYR A 204 2.18 -13.86 3.31
C TYR A 204 1.95 -13.02 4.58
N GLY A 205 1.56 -13.70 5.66
CA GLY A 205 1.30 -13.06 6.95
C GLY A 205 -0.05 -12.36 7.06
N GLY A 206 -0.88 -12.41 6.02
CA GLY A 206 -2.25 -11.92 6.03
C GLY A 206 -3.25 -12.97 6.54
N ALA A 207 -4.38 -12.51 7.10
CA ALA A 207 -5.51 -13.38 7.40
C ALA A 207 -6.21 -13.82 6.11
N THR A 208 -6.74 -15.04 6.09
CA THR A 208 -7.63 -15.46 4.99
C THR A 208 -8.94 -14.67 5.11
N PRO A 209 -9.38 -13.95 4.08
CA PRO A 209 -10.64 -13.22 4.10
C PRO A 209 -11.82 -14.15 4.41
N THR A 210 -12.73 -13.70 5.28
CA THR A 210 -13.99 -14.39 5.49
C THR A 210 -15.00 -13.93 4.46
N ILE A 211 -15.32 -14.81 3.50
CA ILE A 211 -16.31 -14.50 2.46
C ILE A 211 -17.71 -14.73 3.03
N THR A 212 -18.56 -13.71 3.05
CA THR A 212 -19.98 -13.83 3.35
C THR A 212 -20.77 -13.87 2.06
N VAL A 213 -21.76 -14.76 1.94
CA VAL A 213 -22.61 -14.89 0.76
C VAL A 213 -24.07 -14.88 1.16
N GLY A 214 -24.85 -14.02 0.56
CA GLY A 214 -26.28 -13.95 0.79
C GLY A 214 -26.91 -12.58 0.51
N PRO A 215 -28.14 -12.36 0.98
CA PRO A 215 -28.83 -11.09 0.82
C PRO A 215 -28.33 -10.06 1.84
N TYR A 216 -28.15 -8.83 1.38
CA TYR A 216 -27.82 -7.65 2.21
C TYR A 216 -29.10 -6.87 2.43
N LYS A 217 -29.68 -6.95 3.63
CA LYS A 217 -30.98 -6.36 3.98
C LYS A 217 -30.82 -4.98 4.61
N ASN A 218 -31.52 -4.00 4.06
CA ASN A 218 -31.53 -2.65 4.62
C ASN A 218 -32.46 -2.55 5.84
N ALA A 219 -32.01 -1.87 6.88
CA ALA A 219 -32.75 -1.74 8.14
C ALA A 219 -33.96 -0.79 8.04
N SER A 220 -33.93 0.19 7.12
CA SER A 220 -34.99 1.18 6.98
C SER A 220 -36.16 0.67 6.12
N THR A 221 -35.82 0.04 4.99
CA THR A 221 -36.84 -0.38 3.99
C THR A 221 -37.20 -1.83 4.09
N ALA A 222 -36.46 -2.61 4.86
CA ALA A 222 -36.56 -4.08 4.94
C ALA A 222 -36.39 -4.79 3.57
N THR A 223 -35.88 -4.08 2.56
CA THR A 223 -35.54 -4.59 1.22
C THR A 223 -34.11 -5.07 1.15
N CYS A 224 -33.79 -5.86 0.13
CA CYS A 224 -32.46 -6.40 -0.12
C CYS A 224 -31.83 -5.76 -1.36
N ILE A 225 -30.47 -5.71 -1.39
CA ILE A 225 -29.72 -5.35 -2.60
C ILE A 225 -30.07 -6.37 -3.68
N ASP A 226 -30.31 -5.88 -4.87
CA ASP A 226 -30.79 -6.65 -6.00
C ASP A 226 -30.00 -6.29 -7.28
N ASP A 227 -29.65 -7.32 -8.05
CA ASP A 227 -29.14 -7.20 -9.40
C ASP A 227 -30.31 -7.40 -10.36
N PRO A 228 -30.94 -6.33 -10.87
CA PRO A 228 -32.16 -6.43 -11.67
C PRO A 228 -32.01 -7.41 -12.85
N HIS A 229 -32.94 -8.33 -12.93
CA HIS A 229 -33.00 -9.36 -13.99
C HIS A 229 -31.83 -10.38 -13.92
N ASN A 230 -31.16 -10.52 -12.78
CA ASN A 230 -30.00 -11.41 -12.62
C ASN A 230 -28.99 -11.22 -13.76
N SER A 231 -28.67 -9.97 -14.03
CA SER A 231 -27.82 -9.57 -15.14
C SER A 231 -26.35 -9.85 -14.83
N ALA A 232 -25.66 -10.55 -15.70
CA ALA A 232 -24.20 -10.69 -15.67
C ALA A 232 -23.49 -9.58 -16.46
N SER A 233 -24.17 -8.45 -16.72
CA SER A 233 -23.68 -7.39 -17.60
C SER A 233 -23.08 -6.23 -16.83
N SER A 234 -21.99 -5.69 -17.35
CA SER A 234 -21.37 -4.48 -16.82
C SER A 234 -22.27 -3.25 -17.03
N GLY A 235 -22.30 -2.34 -16.04
CA GLY A 235 -23.05 -1.10 -16.08
C GLY A 235 -24.47 -1.21 -15.51
N VAL A 236 -24.88 -2.39 -15.06
CA VAL A 236 -26.19 -2.57 -14.39
C VAL A 236 -26.19 -1.82 -13.07
N ARG A 237 -27.21 -0.99 -12.86
CA ARG A 237 -27.42 -0.27 -11.60
C ARG A 237 -28.06 -1.21 -10.58
N LEU A 238 -27.44 -1.29 -9.42
CA LEU A 238 -27.98 -2.04 -8.29
C LEU A 238 -29.27 -1.41 -7.78
N ALA A 239 -30.25 -2.25 -7.49
CA ALA A 239 -31.57 -1.88 -7.02
C ALA A 239 -31.82 -2.37 -5.58
N MET A 240 -32.98 -2.00 -5.06
CA MET A 240 -33.54 -2.50 -3.82
C MET A 240 -34.86 -3.19 -4.13
N ALA A 241 -35.00 -4.47 -3.78
CA ALA A 241 -36.19 -5.27 -3.99
C ALA A 241 -36.65 -5.98 -2.71
N ALA A 242 -37.87 -6.51 -2.67
CA ALA A 242 -38.33 -7.37 -1.58
C ALA A 242 -37.35 -8.54 -1.42
N CYS A 243 -36.95 -8.85 -0.16
CA CYS A 243 -36.04 -9.95 0.08
C CYS A 243 -36.70 -11.29 -0.27
N SER A 244 -36.24 -11.90 -1.34
CA SER A 244 -36.74 -13.19 -1.83
C SER A 244 -35.77 -14.34 -1.55
N GLY A 245 -34.49 -14.02 -1.34
CA GLY A 245 -33.40 -15.00 -1.28
C GLY A 245 -33.05 -15.61 -2.62
N ALA A 246 -33.62 -15.08 -3.70
CA ALA A 246 -33.34 -15.50 -5.08
C ALA A 246 -31.90 -15.19 -5.49
N ALA A 247 -31.47 -15.72 -6.63
CA ALA A 247 -30.09 -15.63 -7.09
C ALA A 247 -29.63 -14.18 -7.23
N GLU A 248 -30.45 -13.29 -7.77
CA GLU A 248 -30.19 -11.86 -7.98
C GLU A 248 -29.88 -11.07 -6.70
N GLN A 249 -30.20 -11.63 -5.51
CA GLN A 249 -29.94 -11.03 -4.20
C GLN A 249 -28.78 -11.66 -3.45
N ARG A 250 -28.11 -12.65 -4.07
CA ARG A 250 -26.98 -13.33 -3.46
C ARG A 250 -25.68 -12.67 -3.90
N PHE A 251 -25.15 -11.80 -3.06
CA PHE A 251 -23.85 -11.16 -3.24
C PHE A 251 -22.81 -11.84 -2.36
N SER A 252 -21.58 -11.91 -2.85
CA SER A 252 -20.42 -12.28 -2.05
C SER A 252 -19.68 -11.01 -1.59
N PHE A 253 -19.16 -11.02 -0.37
CA PHE A 253 -18.35 -9.94 0.18
C PHE A 253 -17.18 -10.54 0.94
N ASP A 254 -15.96 -10.19 0.57
CA ASP A 254 -14.70 -10.68 1.14
C ASP A 254 -14.09 -9.72 2.18
N GLY A 255 -14.82 -8.70 2.57
CA GLY A 255 -14.34 -7.64 3.46
C GLY A 255 -13.95 -6.37 2.71
N THR A 256 -13.74 -6.47 1.39
CA THR A 256 -13.36 -5.33 0.54
C THR A 256 -14.28 -5.17 -0.66
N PHE A 257 -14.61 -6.25 -1.35
CA PHE A 257 -15.38 -6.20 -2.59
C PHE A 257 -16.75 -6.86 -2.45
N LEU A 258 -17.81 -6.09 -2.73
CA LEU A 258 -19.14 -6.66 -2.89
C LEU A 258 -19.30 -7.11 -4.34
N GLN A 259 -19.45 -8.40 -4.55
CA GLN A 259 -19.38 -9.03 -5.87
C GLN A 259 -20.66 -9.80 -6.20
N ARG A 260 -20.95 -9.81 -7.51
CA ARG A 260 -21.99 -10.66 -8.10
C ARG A 260 -21.65 -10.99 -9.54
N ASN A 261 -21.85 -12.26 -9.95
CA ASN A 261 -21.57 -12.73 -11.31
C ASN A 261 -20.19 -12.33 -11.86
N GLY A 262 -19.15 -12.30 -10.99
CA GLY A 262 -17.81 -11.87 -11.36
C GLY A 262 -17.63 -10.36 -11.58
N LEU A 263 -18.64 -9.56 -11.23
CA LEU A 263 -18.61 -8.10 -11.26
C LEU A 263 -18.60 -7.54 -9.84
N CYS A 264 -18.02 -6.36 -9.66
CA CYS A 264 -17.92 -5.64 -8.38
C CYS A 264 -18.91 -4.48 -8.33
N ALA A 265 -19.44 -4.21 -7.13
CA ALA A 265 -20.18 -2.99 -6.86
C ALA A 265 -19.23 -1.79 -6.93
N ASP A 266 -19.46 -0.91 -7.91
CA ASP A 266 -18.62 0.24 -8.24
C ASP A 266 -19.41 1.54 -8.05
N MET A 267 -18.81 2.51 -7.35
CA MET A 267 -19.39 3.82 -7.13
C MET A 267 -19.16 4.73 -8.34
N SER A 268 -20.23 5.15 -9.00
CA SER A 268 -20.22 6.13 -10.08
C SER A 268 -21.08 7.32 -9.70
N GLY A 269 -20.45 8.37 -9.18
CA GLY A 269 -21.16 9.48 -8.54
C GLY A 269 -21.88 9.00 -7.28
N SER A 270 -23.22 9.09 -7.27
CA SER A 270 -24.06 8.52 -6.21
C SER A 270 -24.65 7.15 -6.56
N ASN A 271 -24.42 6.64 -7.77
CA ASN A 271 -24.95 5.35 -8.19
C ASN A 271 -24.00 4.23 -7.83
N LEU A 272 -24.55 3.05 -7.56
CA LEU A 272 -23.80 1.80 -7.44
C LEU A 272 -24.13 0.91 -8.63
N LEU A 273 -23.10 0.57 -9.40
CA LEU A 273 -23.21 -0.21 -10.63
C LEU A 273 -22.41 -1.49 -10.49
N LEU A 274 -22.83 -2.56 -11.14
CA LEU A 274 -21.95 -3.72 -11.34
C LEU A 274 -21.00 -3.42 -12.49
N LYS A 275 -19.68 -3.53 -12.25
CA LYS A 275 -18.63 -3.34 -13.25
C LYS A 275 -17.55 -4.42 -13.13
N PRO A 276 -16.72 -4.62 -14.17
CA PRO A 276 -15.54 -5.48 -14.05
C PRO A 276 -14.73 -5.10 -12.81
N CYS A 277 -14.32 -6.09 -12.03
CA CYS A 277 -13.52 -5.88 -10.84
C CYS A 277 -12.10 -5.44 -11.25
N THR A 278 -11.72 -4.24 -10.83
CA THR A 278 -10.41 -3.64 -11.10
C THR A 278 -9.56 -3.45 -9.86
N GLY A 279 -10.16 -3.62 -8.66
CA GLY A 279 -9.51 -3.29 -7.40
C GLY A 279 -9.42 -1.78 -7.11
N GLY A 280 -9.97 -0.94 -8.00
CA GLY A 280 -9.92 0.52 -7.86
C GLY A 280 -10.70 1.06 -6.65
N PRO A 281 -10.39 2.28 -6.19
CA PRO A 281 -10.92 2.85 -4.94
C PRO A 281 -12.44 2.98 -4.90
N THR A 282 -13.09 3.10 -6.06
CA THR A 282 -14.58 3.14 -6.16
C THR A 282 -15.27 1.80 -5.94
N GLN A 283 -14.49 0.71 -5.83
CA GLN A 283 -14.97 -0.66 -5.61
C GLN A 283 -14.67 -1.18 -4.22
N GLN A 284 -13.93 -0.43 -3.41
CA GLN A 284 -13.47 -0.86 -2.10
C GLN A 284 -14.44 -0.42 -1.00
N TRP A 285 -14.95 -1.38 -0.24
CA TRP A 285 -15.98 -1.19 0.77
C TRP A 285 -15.60 -1.87 2.09
N SER A 286 -16.02 -1.32 3.20
CA SER A 286 -15.88 -1.90 4.54
C SER A 286 -17.24 -2.07 5.19
N ALA A 287 -17.51 -3.27 5.72
CA ALA A 287 -18.66 -3.52 6.56
C ALA A 287 -18.31 -3.20 8.02
N ASN A 288 -18.86 -2.13 8.56
CA ASN A 288 -18.54 -1.63 9.88
C ASN A 288 -19.41 -2.29 10.97
N PRO A 289 -18.90 -2.42 12.21
CA PRO A 289 -19.68 -2.92 13.36
C PRO A 289 -20.97 -2.14 13.62
N SER A 290 -21.01 -0.87 13.21
CA SER A 290 -22.22 -0.04 13.25
C SER A 290 -23.34 -0.46 12.31
N GLY A 291 -23.09 -1.46 11.44
CA GLY A 291 -24.01 -1.93 10.40
C GLY A 291 -23.99 -1.07 9.13
N THR A 292 -23.03 -0.16 8.96
CA THR A 292 -22.84 0.56 7.69
C THR A 292 -21.90 -0.22 6.76
N ILE A 293 -22.05 -0.03 5.44
CA ILE A 293 -21.08 -0.45 4.43
C ILE A 293 -20.57 0.83 3.79
N SER A 294 -19.33 1.21 4.11
CA SER A 294 -18.72 2.49 3.68
C SER A 294 -17.58 2.28 2.69
N ASP A 295 -17.30 3.30 1.89
CA ASP A 295 -16.07 3.34 1.10
C ASP A 295 -14.84 3.33 2.03
N ILE A 296 -13.80 2.60 1.63
CA ILE A 296 -12.56 2.48 2.42
C ILE A 296 -11.77 3.78 2.37
N GLN A 297 -11.74 4.47 1.23
CA GLN A 297 -10.88 5.63 1.00
C GLN A 297 -11.19 6.83 1.91
N THR A 298 -12.46 7.09 2.17
CA THR A 298 -12.86 8.27 2.96
C THR A 298 -13.72 7.94 4.17
N GLY A 299 -14.34 6.75 4.19
CA GLY A 299 -15.34 6.36 5.19
C GLY A 299 -16.62 7.22 5.18
N LYS A 300 -16.77 8.14 4.20
CA LYS A 300 -17.85 9.15 4.18
C LYS A 300 -19.01 8.80 3.26
N LYS A 301 -18.82 7.84 2.35
CA LYS A 301 -19.86 7.37 1.43
C LYS A 301 -20.29 5.97 1.83
N CYS A 302 -21.55 5.81 2.20
CA CYS A 302 -22.12 4.53 2.58
C CYS A 302 -23.16 4.05 1.57
N PHE A 303 -23.36 2.74 1.48
CA PHE A 303 -24.52 2.16 0.83
C PHE A 303 -25.78 2.66 1.52
N ARG A 304 -26.74 3.11 0.72
CA ARG A 304 -28.04 3.61 1.19
C ARG A 304 -29.16 3.09 0.31
N ALA A 305 -30.22 2.64 0.96
CA ALA A 305 -31.48 2.41 0.27
C ALA A 305 -32.17 3.75 0.00
N SER A 306 -32.55 4.00 -1.24
CA SER A 306 -33.25 5.22 -1.68
C SER A 306 -34.26 4.91 -2.78
N GLY A 307 -35.56 4.90 -2.45
CA GLY A 307 -36.65 4.81 -3.43
C GLY A 307 -36.55 3.63 -4.40
N GLY A 308 -36.22 2.43 -3.94
CA GLY A 308 -36.07 1.25 -4.82
C GLY A 308 -34.69 1.12 -5.49
N THR A 309 -33.74 2.01 -5.20
CA THR A 309 -32.36 1.95 -5.72
C THR A 309 -31.35 1.90 -4.60
N LEU A 310 -30.20 1.27 -4.87
CA LEU A 310 -29.02 1.36 -4.04
C LEU A 310 -28.19 2.57 -4.46
N THR A 311 -27.80 3.40 -3.48
CA THR A 311 -26.99 4.61 -3.72
C THR A 311 -25.82 4.69 -2.74
N ALA A 312 -24.79 5.45 -3.12
CA ALA A 312 -23.71 5.86 -2.22
C ALA A 312 -23.99 7.28 -1.69
N GLY A 313 -23.97 7.45 -0.37
CA GLY A 313 -24.26 8.73 0.26
C GLY A 313 -23.83 8.80 1.72
N SER A 314 -24.37 9.74 2.50
CA SER A 314 -24.01 9.90 3.92
C SER A 314 -24.17 8.61 4.74
N CYS A 315 -23.25 8.35 5.64
CA CYS A 315 -23.26 7.18 6.54
C CYS A 315 -24.21 7.31 7.73
N SER A 316 -25.02 8.36 7.81
CA SER A 316 -25.97 8.62 8.88
C SER A 316 -27.37 8.05 8.62
N GLY A 317 -28.06 7.74 9.71
CA GLY A 317 -29.46 7.30 9.71
C GLY A 317 -29.67 5.85 9.29
N THR A 318 -30.91 5.37 9.47
CA THR A 318 -31.31 3.98 9.19
C THR A 318 -31.20 3.56 7.72
N PRO A 319 -31.36 4.45 6.69
CA PRO A 319 -31.14 4.07 5.31
C PRO A 319 -29.71 3.60 4.99
N ALA A 320 -28.71 3.93 5.83
CA ALA A 320 -27.34 3.46 5.70
C ALA A 320 -27.03 2.22 6.55
N ARG A 321 -28.02 1.60 7.20
CA ARG A 321 -27.84 0.43 8.07
C ARG A 321 -28.25 -0.86 7.37
N TRP A 322 -27.43 -1.88 7.52
CA TRP A 322 -27.54 -3.16 6.82
C TRP A 322 -27.41 -4.33 7.77
N THR A 323 -28.19 -5.36 7.53
CA THR A 323 -27.92 -6.70 8.06
C THR A 323 -27.10 -7.44 7.01
N VAL A 324 -25.88 -7.79 7.39
CA VAL A 324 -24.93 -8.53 6.56
C VAL A 324 -25.24 -10.02 6.67
N PRO A 325 -25.19 -10.80 5.59
CA PRO A 325 -25.43 -12.23 5.64
C PRO A 325 -24.37 -12.95 6.50
N THR A 326 -24.80 -14.00 7.20
CA THR A 326 -23.91 -14.85 8.02
C THR A 326 -23.43 -16.11 7.31
N GLY A 327 -23.91 -16.33 6.08
CA GLY A 327 -23.51 -17.48 5.26
C GLY A 327 -22.05 -17.34 4.81
N LYS A 328 -21.28 -18.42 4.92
CA LYS A 328 -19.92 -18.51 4.38
C LYS A 328 -19.96 -19.34 3.11
N SER A 329 -19.29 -18.86 2.04
CA SER A 329 -18.89 -19.73 0.93
C SER A 329 -17.61 -20.47 1.34
N ALA A 330 -17.49 -21.72 0.92
CA ALA A 330 -16.17 -22.35 0.86
C ALA A 330 -15.36 -21.56 -0.18
N ALA A 331 -14.13 -21.17 0.19
CA ALA A 331 -13.18 -20.52 -0.71
C ALA A 331 -12.78 -21.46 -1.83
#